data_1fc3b39b855531c55b3d68ff7d81aa1b
#
_entry.id   1fc3b39b855531c55b3d68ff7d81aa1b
#
_cell.length_a   1.000
_cell.length_b   1.000
_cell.length_c   1.000
_cell.angle_alpha   90.00
_cell.angle_beta   90.00
_cell.angle_gamma   90.00
#
_symmetry.space_group_name_H-M   'P 1'
#
loop_
_entity.id
_entity.type
_entity.pdbx_description
1 polymer ?
#
loop_
_entity_poly.entity_id
_entity_poly.type
_entity_poly.pdbx_seq_one_letter_code
_entity_poly.pdbx_strand_id
1 'polypeptide(L)'
;VTPDTPLRTIIDIMDKKGISQIPVVDGGRVVGTVFESSILKAIGLRKDVTQLRARDVMEDPLPMIPPSANINIIKTLLLVSPAVLVVDKDGVKGIITKIDIIRYKMTQSS
;
A
#
# COMPACT_ATOMS: atom_id res chain seq x y z
N VAL A 1 1.63 -9.06 -1.46
CA VAL A 1 1.26 -10.18 -0.57
C VAL A 1 -0.15 -10.65 -0.91
N THR A 2 -0.52 -11.83 -0.43
CA THR A 2 -1.86 -12.39 -0.58
C THR A 2 -2.61 -12.32 0.75
N PRO A 3 -3.94 -12.55 0.74
CA PRO A 3 -4.69 -12.57 2.01
C PRO A 3 -4.19 -13.60 3.02
N ASP A 4 -3.56 -14.66 2.55
CA ASP A 4 -3.05 -15.73 3.42
C ASP A 4 -1.61 -15.53 3.88
N THR A 5 -0.94 -14.47 3.43
CA THR A 5 0.43 -14.18 3.83
C THR A 5 0.50 -13.94 5.34
N PRO A 6 1.36 -14.66 6.07
CA PRO A 6 1.50 -14.46 7.51
C PRO A 6 1.94 -13.04 7.85
N LEU A 7 1.43 -12.50 8.94
CA LEU A 7 1.77 -11.15 9.38
C LEU A 7 3.28 -10.97 9.58
N ARG A 8 3.93 -12.00 10.10
CA ARG A 8 5.39 -11.98 10.28
C ARG A 8 6.13 -11.72 8.97
N THR A 9 5.69 -12.34 7.88
CA THR A 9 6.28 -12.14 6.56
C THR A 9 6.09 -10.69 6.11
N ILE A 10 4.91 -10.13 6.36
CA ILE A 10 4.61 -8.73 6.01
C ILE A 10 5.51 -7.78 6.78
N ILE A 11 5.68 -8.02 8.08
CA ILE A 11 6.55 -7.19 8.93
C ILE A 11 8.00 -7.24 8.41
N ASP A 12 8.48 -8.42 8.05
CA ASP A 12 9.83 -8.57 7.50
C ASP A 12 10.00 -7.79 6.20
N ILE A 13 9.01 -7.82 5.32
CA ILE A 13 9.06 -7.08 4.06
C ILE A 13 9.10 -5.58 4.32
N MET A 14 8.24 -5.10 5.20
CA MET A 14 8.19 -3.68 5.56
C MET A 14 9.51 -3.20 6.14
N ASP A 15 10.08 -3.98 7.03
CA ASP A 15 11.35 -3.66 7.68
C ASP A 15 12.50 -3.62 6.67
N LYS A 16 12.63 -4.64 5.85
CA LYS A 16 13.72 -4.75 4.89
C LYS A 16 13.64 -3.69 3.79
N LYS A 17 12.45 -3.33 3.36
CA LYS A 17 12.26 -2.37 2.27
C LYS A 17 12.02 -0.95 2.74
N GLY A 18 11.85 -0.74 4.03
CA GLY A 18 11.57 0.59 4.59
C GLY A 18 10.25 1.16 4.10
N ILE A 19 9.22 0.32 3.96
CA ILE A 19 7.90 0.74 3.48
C ILE A 19 6.87 0.62 4.59
N SER A 20 5.83 1.45 4.51
CA SER A 20 4.81 1.56 5.56
C SER A 20 3.44 1.05 5.12
N GLN A 21 3.29 0.62 3.89
CA GLN A 21 2.06 0.04 3.38
C GLN A 21 2.37 -1.01 2.31
N ILE A 22 1.53 -2.06 2.27
CA ILE A 22 1.66 -3.14 1.28
C ILE A 22 0.28 -3.48 0.74
N PRO A 23 0.10 -3.52 -0.59
CA PRO A 23 -1.17 -3.98 -1.16
C PRO A 23 -1.33 -5.49 -0.98
N VAL A 24 -2.56 -5.90 -0.75
CA VAL A 24 -2.95 -7.31 -0.67
C VAL A 24 -3.66 -7.67 -1.97
N VAL A 25 -3.15 -8.69 -2.66
CA VAL A 25 -3.62 -9.09 -3.98
C VAL A 25 -4.13 -10.52 -3.94
N ASP A 26 -5.30 -10.74 -4.51
CA ASP A 26 -5.91 -12.07 -4.60
C ASP A 26 -6.41 -12.29 -6.02
N GLY A 27 -5.87 -13.31 -6.69
CA GLY A 27 -6.26 -13.63 -8.05
C GLY A 27 -6.06 -12.48 -9.04
N GLY A 28 -4.99 -11.70 -8.86
CA GLY A 28 -4.68 -10.56 -9.72
C GLY A 28 -5.44 -9.29 -9.38
N ARG A 29 -6.27 -9.30 -8.33
CA ARG A 29 -7.08 -8.15 -7.90
C ARG A 29 -6.59 -7.63 -6.56
N VAL A 30 -6.49 -6.32 -6.41
CA VAL A 30 -6.15 -5.71 -5.14
C VAL A 30 -7.39 -5.76 -4.24
N VAL A 31 -7.28 -6.45 -3.12
CA VAL A 31 -8.42 -6.66 -2.20
C VAL A 31 -8.27 -5.89 -0.88
N GLY A 32 -7.11 -5.34 -0.62
CA GLY A 32 -6.90 -4.59 0.62
C GLY A 32 -5.50 -3.99 0.69
N THR A 33 -5.22 -3.39 1.83
CA THR A 33 -3.93 -2.78 2.13
C THR A 33 -3.58 -3.05 3.59
N VAL A 34 -2.33 -3.42 3.85
CA VAL A 34 -1.82 -3.51 5.21
C VAL A 34 -0.92 -2.31 5.45
N PHE A 35 -1.25 -1.51 6.46
CA PHE A 35 -0.45 -0.37 6.91
C PHE A 35 0.32 -0.73 8.17
N GLU A 36 1.40 -0.02 8.47
CA GLU A 36 2.06 -0.13 9.77
C GLU A 36 1.06 0.09 10.91
N SER A 37 0.16 1.06 10.74
CA SER A 37 -0.89 1.34 11.73
C SER A 37 -1.84 0.16 11.92
N SER A 38 -2.14 -0.60 10.86
CA SER A 38 -2.96 -1.80 10.95
C SER A 38 -2.30 -2.85 11.83
N ILE A 39 -0.99 -3.03 11.66
CA ILE A 39 -0.21 -3.98 12.44
C ILE A 39 -0.13 -3.55 13.90
N LEU A 40 0.18 -2.28 14.14
CA LEU A 40 0.27 -1.74 15.48
C LEU A 40 -1.05 -1.89 16.24
N LYS A 41 -2.16 -1.63 15.56
CA LYS A 41 -3.49 -1.82 16.12
C LYS A 41 -3.76 -3.29 16.48
N ALA A 42 -3.36 -4.22 15.60
CA ALA A 42 -3.51 -5.65 15.84
C ALA A 42 -2.71 -6.09 17.06
N ILE A 43 -1.48 -5.60 17.20
CA ILE A 43 -0.64 -5.89 18.36
C ILE A 43 -1.31 -5.41 19.66
N GLY A 44 -1.89 -4.23 19.64
CA GLY A 44 -2.57 -3.64 20.81
C GLY A 44 -3.84 -4.37 21.22
N LEU A 45 -4.53 -5.02 20.27
CA LEU A 45 -5.81 -5.67 20.51
C LEU A 45 -5.73 -7.19 20.65
N ARG A 46 -4.61 -7.79 20.23
CA ARG A 46 -4.43 -9.24 20.19
C ARG A 46 -3.27 -9.68 21.06
N LYS A 47 -3.44 -10.81 21.73
CA LYS A 47 -2.38 -11.39 22.55
C LYS A 47 -1.36 -12.16 21.71
N ASP A 48 -1.81 -12.76 20.62
CA ASP A 48 -0.97 -13.59 19.75
C ASP A 48 -1.10 -13.13 18.29
N VAL A 49 -0.10 -12.37 17.84
CA VAL A 49 -0.05 -11.88 16.47
C VAL A 49 0.62 -12.88 15.52
N THR A 50 1.24 -13.95 16.05
CA THR A 50 1.93 -14.93 15.22
C THR A 50 0.98 -15.76 14.37
N GLN A 51 -0.30 -15.82 14.73
CA GLN A 51 -1.32 -16.56 14.01
C GLN A 51 -2.07 -15.69 13.00
N LEU A 52 -1.78 -14.38 12.96
CA LEU A 52 -2.49 -13.47 12.07
C LEU A 52 -1.94 -13.52 10.66
N ARG A 53 -2.83 -13.28 9.70
CA ARG A 53 -2.52 -13.20 8.28
C ARG A 53 -2.97 -11.84 7.75
N ALA A 54 -2.58 -11.53 6.50
CA ALA A 54 -2.98 -10.27 5.88
C ALA A 54 -4.48 -10.02 5.98
N ARG A 55 -5.30 -11.04 5.72
CA ARG A 55 -6.77 -10.92 5.77
C ARG A 55 -7.30 -10.46 7.12
N ASP A 56 -6.57 -10.74 8.20
CA ASP A 56 -7.02 -10.42 9.55
C ASP A 56 -6.78 -8.95 9.91
N VAL A 57 -5.88 -8.29 9.22
CA VAL A 57 -5.46 -6.91 9.56
C VAL A 57 -5.62 -5.93 8.41
N MET A 58 -5.85 -6.40 7.18
CA MET A 58 -5.94 -5.51 6.02
C MET A 58 -7.13 -4.58 6.12
N GLU A 59 -6.94 -3.40 5.56
CA GLU A 59 -7.96 -2.38 5.41
C GLU A 59 -8.32 -2.24 3.94
N ASP A 60 -9.19 -1.31 3.60
CA ASP A 60 -9.65 -1.12 2.24
C ASP A 60 -8.48 -0.88 1.27
N PRO A 61 -8.64 -1.24 -0.01
CA PRO A 61 -7.62 -0.96 -1.00
C PRO A 61 -7.34 0.54 -1.14
N LEU A 62 -6.07 0.86 -1.42
CA LEU A 62 -5.70 2.22 -1.82
C LEU A 62 -6.36 2.57 -3.15
N PRO A 63 -6.53 3.87 -3.46
CA PRO A 63 -7.00 4.27 -4.80
C PRO A 63 -6.12 3.69 -5.88
N MET A 64 -6.73 3.30 -6.99
CA MET A 64 -6.04 2.68 -8.11
C MET A 64 -6.21 3.53 -9.36
N ILE A 65 -5.14 3.71 -10.12
CA ILE A 65 -5.14 4.47 -11.36
C ILE A 65 -4.42 3.67 -12.45
N PRO A 66 -4.75 3.90 -13.73
CA PRO A 66 -3.99 3.31 -14.82
C PRO A 66 -2.66 4.07 -15.01
N PRO A 67 -1.67 3.46 -15.69
CA PRO A 67 -0.40 4.14 -15.98
C PRO A 67 -0.57 5.44 -16.79
N SER A 68 -1.68 5.57 -17.51
CA SER A 68 -1.98 6.74 -18.33
C SER A 68 -2.62 7.91 -17.57
N ALA A 69 -2.89 7.75 -16.27
CA ALA A 69 -3.53 8.81 -15.48
C ALA A 69 -2.66 10.05 -15.42
N ASN A 70 -3.28 11.24 -15.49
CA ASN A 70 -2.50 12.46 -15.41
C ASN A 70 -2.17 12.84 -13.96
N ILE A 71 -1.14 13.66 -13.83
CA ILE A 71 -0.60 14.01 -12.52
C ILE A 71 -1.59 14.81 -11.66
N ASN A 72 -2.53 15.53 -12.25
CA ASN A 72 -3.50 16.31 -11.49
C ASN A 72 -4.47 15.39 -10.74
N ILE A 73 -4.86 14.28 -11.36
CA ILE A 73 -5.69 13.26 -10.72
C ILE A 73 -4.92 12.65 -9.55
N ILE A 74 -3.66 12.32 -9.77
CA ILE A 74 -2.80 11.73 -8.74
C ILE A 74 -2.67 12.67 -7.53
N LYS A 75 -2.41 13.96 -7.78
CA LYS A 75 -2.31 14.97 -6.72
C LYS A 75 -3.59 15.07 -5.91
N THR A 76 -4.74 15.05 -6.58
CA THR A 76 -6.03 15.12 -5.91
C THR A 76 -6.26 13.91 -5.00
N LEU A 77 -5.94 12.71 -5.48
CA LEU A 77 -6.07 11.49 -4.68
C LEU A 77 -5.15 11.51 -3.46
N LEU A 78 -3.94 12.04 -3.62
CA LEU A 78 -2.98 12.09 -2.52
C LEU A 78 -3.31 13.13 -1.46
N LEU A 79 -4.29 14.00 -1.71
CA LEU A 79 -4.82 14.89 -0.66
C LEU A 79 -5.63 14.11 0.38
N VAL A 80 -6.24 13.00 -0.02
CA VAL A 80 -7.14 12.23 0.85
C VAL A 80 -6.64 10.81 1.14
N SER A 81 -5.57 10.37 0.48
CA SER A 81 -5.02 9.03 0.67
C SER A 81 -3.50 9.09 0.82
N PRO A 82 -2.91 8.18 1.60
CA PRO A 82 -1.45 8.19 1.81
C PRO A 82 -0.66 7.75 0.59
N ALA A 83 -1.29 7.03 -0.34
CA ALA A 83 -0.65 6.49 -1.52
C ALA A 83 -1.70 6.16 -2.58
N VAL A 84 -1.22 5.95 -3.81
CA VAL A 84 -2.06 5.57 -4.95
C VAL A 84 -1.36 4.43 -5.67
N LEU A 85 -2.10 3.39 -6.04
CA LEU A 85 -1.56 2.25 -6.78
C LEU A 85 -1.71 2.49 -8.28
N VAL A 86 -0.66 2.19 -9.03
CA VAL A 86 -0.70 2.16 -10.49
C VAL A 86 -0.96 0.72 -10.89
N VAL A 87 -2.09 0.50 -11.56
CA VAL A 87 -2.57 -0.85 -11.88
C VAL A 87 -2.92 -0.92 -13.37
N ASP A 88 -2.54 -1.99 -14.03
CA ASP A 88 -2.99 -2.29 -15.39
C ASP A 88 -3.52 -3.72 -15.45
N LYS A 89 -3.75 -4.23 -16.67
CA LYS A 89 -4.27 -5.59 -16.86
C LYS A 89 -3.39 -6.69 -16.28
N ASP A 90 -2.10 -6.41 -16.09
CA ASP A 90 -1.13 -7.37 -15.58
C ASP A 90 -0.94 -7.27 -14.05
N GLY A 91 -1.64 -6.35 -13.41
CA GLY A 91 -1.60 -6.17 -11.96
C GLY A 91 -1.01 -4.86 -11.50
N VAL A 92 -0.51 -4.85 -10.28
CA VAL A 92 0.08 -3.65 -9.66
C VAL A 92 1.45 -3.40 -10.27
N LYS A 93 1.63 -2.20 -10.86
CA LYS A 93 2.89 -1.79 -11.49
C LYS A 93 3.72 -0.89 -10.59
N GLY A 94 3.09 -0.23 -9.65
CA GLY A 94 3.83 0.65 -8.74
C GLY A 94 2.91 1.29 -7.72
N ILE A 95 3.53 2.07 -6.85
CA ILE A 95 2.85 2.83 -5.81
C ILE A 95 3.43 4.24 -5.82
N ILE A 96 2.55 5.23 -5.70
CA ILE A 96 2.95 6.64 -5.68
C ILE A 96 2.55 7.23 -4.34
N THR A 97 3.47 7.93 -3.72
CA THR A 97 3.25 8.61 -2.44
C THR A 97 3.43 10.12 -2.60
N LYS A 98 3.11 10.86 -1.54
CA LYS A 98 3.25 12.31 -1.54
C LYS A 98 4.68 12.76 -1.86
N ILE A 99 5.67 12.06 -1.31
CA ILE A 99 7.06 12.43 -1.52
C ILE A 99 7.49 12.27 -2.99
N ASP A 100 6.91 11.29 -3.69
CA ASP A 100 7.19 11.09 -5.11
C ASP A 100 6.76 12.32 -5.92
N ILE A 101 5.59 12.87 -5.61
CA ILE A 101 5.07 14.07 -6.29
C ILE A 101 5.93 15.29 -5.96
N ILE A 102 6.34 15.42 -4.71
CA ILE A 102 7.20 16.54 -4.28
C ILE A 102 8.53 16.49 -5.05
N ARG A 103 9.14 15.31 -5.13
CA ARG A 103 10.40 15.13 -5.88
C ARG A 103 10.23 15.46 -7.35
N TYR A 104 9.13 15.02 -7.95
CA TYR A 104 8.84 15.31 -9.35
C TYR A 104 8.73 16.81 -9.59
N LYS A 105 8.02 17.54 -8.75
CA LYS A 105 7.88 19.00 -8.87
C LYS A 105 9.19 19.72 -8.67
N MET A 106 10.00 19.29 -7.73
CA MET A 106 11.32 19.88 -7.49
C MET A 106 12.23 19.72 -8.70
N THR A 107 12.19 18.55 -9.34
CA THR A 107 12.97 18.28 -10.54
C THR A 107 12.53 19.18 -11.69
N GLN A 108 11.24 19.42 -11.84
CA GLN A 108 10.71 20.28 -12.90
C GLN A 108 11.02 21.77 -12.67
N SER A 109 11.16 22.16 -11.40
CA SER A 109 11.42 23.56 -11.05
C SER A 109 12.86 23.99 -11.23
N SER A 110 13.74 23.05 -11.42
CA SER A 110 15.17 23.33 -11.67
C SER A 110 15.49 23.49 -13.18
#